data_2c1389d6cc925b4e267d7928ce826953
#
_entry.id   2c1389d6cc925b4e267d7928ce826953
#
_cell.length_a   1.000
_cell.length_b   1.000
_cell.length_c   1.000
_cell.angle_alpha   90.00
_cell.angle_beta   90.00
_cell.angle_gamma   90.00
#
_symmetry.space_group_name_H-M   'P 1'
#
loop_
_entity.id
_entity.type
_entity.pdbx_description
1 polymer ?
#
loop_
_entity_poly.entity_id
_entity_poly.type
_entity_poly.pdbx_seq_one_letter_code
_entity_poly.pdbx_strand_id
1 'polypeptide(L)'
;MKTANQLTFTTYETSLKLKPNDPIKIIFDSINWSFIHPLTNDKYSALPQRAEGYDPISLFKAQLLIYLDEVKSDRKLAEALRYNGRLCLLCGFNFLKTPSNGTFTNFRDRLGADTFYDILHNLIAQAIVLKIIKGGDTAIDSTHVWAYASKFGYKTCSCKGKCDCPKSYSDTDAQWGAKSKDYLFFGYKVHLIVDAKSQLPLEVIVTPGNAADSPQAKPLLKGVQKKHPEVKIDTSAMDSAYDSHENYRFAIEEAKVAPIIALNPRGGVDAISEGSLFLSQKGSYTCITGFKVVYWGKEEKRGRLKFRCPAVLGKCQCLFRSTCSKSKYGRTFYLHPKRNYRLVGTIPRGTSLWQEKYDGRTSVERAYSEEKGSHKLADPRVRGLAKIKIYVYLALCAQVIKRIGTAIMEKFIRPEPMLYPLRA
;
A
#
# COMPACT_ATOMS: atom_id res chain seq x y z
N MET A 1 7.85 25.28 23.68
CA MET A 1 6.70 25.71 22.84
C MET A 1 5.57 26.13 23.75
N LYS A 2 5.20 27.41 23.75
CA LYS A 2 3.99 27.86 24.45
C LYS A 2 2.82 27.63 23.48
N THR A 3 1.98 26.66 23.78
CA THR A 3 0.66 26.50 23.13
C THR A 3 -0.16 27.71 23.54
N ALA A 4 -0.36 28.65 22.65
CA ALA A 4 -1.26 29.78 22.88
C ALA A 4 -2.72 29.29 22.80
N ASN A 5 -3.18 28.56 23.81
CA ASN A 5 -4.57 28.24 24.03
C ASN A 5 -5.35 29.43 24.60
N GLN A 6 -5.16 30.62 24.01
CA GLN A 6 -6.10 31.72 24.29
C GLN A 6 -7.34 31.48 23.45
N LEU A 7 -8.40 31.03 24.10
CA LEU A 7 -9.75 30.97 23.54
C LEU A 7 -10.17 32.40 23.17
N THR A 8 -10.24 32.68 21.86
CA THR A 8 -10.85 33.93 21.39
C THR A 8 -12.36 33.77 21.45
N PHE A 9 -13.10 34.87 21.53
CA PHE A 9 -14.56 34.87 21.51
C PHE A 9 -15.10 34.09 20.30
N THR A 10 -14.52 34.29 19.12
CA THR A 10 -14.87 33.55 17.91
C THR A 10 -14.62 32.05 18.03
N THR A 11 -13.51 31.63 18.68
CA THR A 11 -13.24 30.22 18.93
C THR A 11 -14.27 29.60 19.86
N TYR A 12 -14.67 30.32 20.90
CA TYR A 12 -15.72 29.89 21.82
C TYR A 12 -17.06 29.73 21.12
N GLU A 13 -17.54 30.75 20.39
CA GLU A 13 -18.79 30.66 19.62
C GLU A 13 -18.78 29.52 18.59
N THR A 14 -17.64 29.34 17.90
CA THR A 14 -17.49 28.24 16.95
C THR A 14 -17.58 26.89 17.64
N SER A 15 -16.99 26.76 18.84
CA SER A 15 -17.06 25.50 19.61
C SER A 15 -18.47 25.13 20.01
N LEU A 16 -19.32 26.11 20.34
CA LEU A 16 -20.74 25.91 20.66
C LEU A 16 -21.57 25.45 19.44
N LYS A 17 -21.18 25.88 18.24
CA LYS A 17 -21.86 25.54 16.98
C LYS A 17 -21.34 24.25 16.35
N LEU A 18 -20.17 23.77 16.76
CA LEU A 18 -19.55 22.57 16.20
C LEU A 18 -20.32 21.33 16.62
N LYS A 19 -20.91 20.67 15.64
CA LYS A 19 -21.69 19.45 15.88
C LYS A 19 -20.80 18.30 16.36
N PRO A 20 -21.22 17.48 17.33
CA PRO A 20 -20.49 16.31 17.79
C PRO A 20 -20.19 15.30 16.66
N ASN A 21 -21.07 15.21 15.66
CA ASN A 21 -20.96 14.32 14.51
C ASN A 21 -20.25 14.97 13.28
N ASP A 22 -19.53 16.06 13.47
CA ASP A 22 -18.71 16.65 12.40
C ASP A 22 -17.66 15.64 11.93
N PRO A 23 -17.61 15.30 10.62
CA PRO A 23 -16.73 14.24 10.13
C PRO A 23 -15.24 14.48 10.40
N ILE A 24 -14.77 15.71 10.24
CA ILE A 24 -13.36 16.06 10.50
C ILE A 24 -13.05 16.02 11.99
N LYS A 25 -13.99 16.49 12.84
CA LYS A 25 -13.86 16.38 14.29
C LYS A 25 -13.69 14.91 14.71
N ILE A 26 -14.54 14.03 14.24
CA ILE A 26 -14.48 12.61 14.56
C ILE A 26 -13.15 12.01 14.12
N ILE A 27 -12.72 12.28 12.88
CA ILE A 27 -11.44 11.79 12.37
C ILE A 27 -10.30 12.27 13.25
N PHE A 28 -10.24 13.58 13.57
CA PHE A 28 -9.13 14.14 14.35
C PHE A 28 -9.16 13.71 15.82
N ASP A 29 -10.31 13.56 16.41
CA ASP A 29 -10.46 13.11 17.81
C ASP A 29 -10.19 11.61 17.97
N SER A 30 -10.29 10.83 16.88
CA SER A 30 -10.02 9.39 16.86
C SER A 30 -8.52 9.04 16.90
N ILE A 31 -7.64 10.01 16.76
CA ILE A 31 -6.19 9.80 16.64
C ILE A 31 -5.46 10.35 17.86
N ASN A 32 -4.56 9.56 18.40
CA ASN A 32 -3.59 10.06 19.36
C ASN A 32 -2.44 10.75 18.61
N TRP A 33 -2.37 12.08 18.67
CA TRP A 33 -1.40 12.90 17.94
C TRP A 33 -0.09 13.13 18.72
N SER A 34 0.02 12.69 19.97
CA SER A 34 1.16 12.99 20.86
C SER A 34 2.51 12.54 20.29
N PHE A 35 2.53 11.52 19.44
CA PHE A 35 3.74 11.00 18.81
C PHE A 35 4.41 11.98 17.84
N ILE A 36 3.72 13.04 17.39
CA ILE A 36 4.28 14.02 16.44
C ILE A 36 5.37 14.87 17.13
N HIS A 37 5.17 15.27 18.38
CA HIS A 37 6.16 16.10 19.09
C HIS A 37 7.54 15.44 19.18
N PRO A 38 7.71 14.20 19.65
CA PRO A 38 9.01 13.53 19.65
C PRO A 38 9.67 13.46 18.26
N LEU A 39 8.91 13.23 17.20
CA LEU A 39 9.43 13.15 15.83
C LEU A 39 9.87 14.50 15.25
N THR A 40 9.43 15.61 15.84
CA THR A 40 9.64 16.96 15.29
C THR A 40 10.54 17.83 16.16
N ASN A 41 10.75 17.51 17.43
CA ASN A 41 11.47 18.35 18.38
C ASN A 41 12.87 18.75 17.90
N ASP A 42 13.65 17.81 17.40
CA ASP A 42 15.02 18.05 16.92
C ASP A 42 15.05 19.01 15.72
N LYS A 43 14.01 18.97 14.89
CA LYS A 43 13.88 19.83 13.72
C LYS A 43 13.51 21.29 14.07
N TYR A 44 12.99 21.49 15.29
CA TYR A 44 12.58 22.81 15.78
C TYR A 44 13.54 23.42 16.82
N SER A 45 14.33 22.61 17.52
CA SER A 45 15.31 23.05 18.53
C SER A 45 16.43 23.92 17.95
N ALA A 46 16.75 23.75 16.67
CA ALA A 46 17.79 24.52 15.95
C ALA A 46 17.35 25.93 15.53
N LEU A 47 16.11 26.37 15.82
CA LEU A 47 15.65 27.69 15.44
C LEU A 47 16.04 28.75 16.48
N PRO A 48 16.48 29.97 16.03
CA PRO A 48 16.65 31.09 16.93
C PRO A 48 15.30 31.40 17.60
N GLN A 49 15.33 31.65 18.94
CA GLN A 49 14.17 31.80 19.82
C GLN A 49 13.26 33.03 19.48
N ARG A 50 13.42 33.68 18.34
CA ARG A 50 12.80 34.97 18.00
C ARG A 50 11.37 34.93 17.44
N ALA A 51 10.81 33.74 17.16
CA ALA A 51 9.42 33.66 16.71
C ALA A 51 8.72 32.48 17.38
N GLU A 52 7.59 32.72 18.04
CA GLU A 52 6.67 31.66 18.45
C GLU A 52 6.20 30.92 17.21
N GLY A 53 6.72 29.69 17.01
CA GLY A 53 6.30 28.82 15.93
C GLY A 53 4.91 28.24 16.17
N TYR A 54 4.25 27.83 15.10
CA TYR A 54 3.02 27.05 15.21
C TYR A 54 3.31 25.66 15.71
N ASP A 55 2.36 25.07 16.46
CA ASP A 55 2.43 23.70 16.91
C ASP A 55 2.49 22.74 15.70
N PRO A 56 3.45 21.79 15.66
CA PRO A 56 3.57 20.80 14.60
C PRO A 56 2.32 19.94 14.39
N ILE A 57 1.61 19.59 15.45
CA ILE A 57 0.35 18.83 15.36
C ILE A 57 -0.69 19.64 14.59
N SER A 58 -0.84 20.92 14.93
CA SER A 58 -1.77 21.84 14.25
C SER A 58 -1.43 22.02 12.77
N LEU A 59 -0.14 22.17 12.44
CA LEU A 59 0.30 22.27 11.04
C LEU A 59 0.08 20.96 10.27
N PHE A 60 0.30 19.82 10.90
CA PHE A 60 0.08 18.53 10.28
C PHE A 60 -1.42 18.28 10.02
N LYS A 61 -2.29 18.48 11.03
CA LYS A 61 -3.76 18.39 10.88
C LYS A 61 -4.27 19.28 9.75
N ALA A 62 -3.78 20.52 9.69
CA ALA A 62 -4.18 21.44 8.63
C ALA A 62 -3.82 20.92 7.24
N GLN A 63 -2.62 20.37 7.03
CA GLN A 63 -2.24 19.80 5.73
C GLN A 63 -3.12 18.61 5.33
N LEU A 64 -3.56 17.78 6.28
CA LEU A 64 -4.46 16.65 6.01
C LEU A 64 -5.82 17.12 5.44
N LEU A 65 -6.28 18.35 5.73
CA LEU A 65 -7.51 18.90 5.15
C LEU A 65 -7.47 18.96 3.61
N ILE A 66 -6.28 19.06 3.02
CA ILE A 66 -6.12 19.01 1.56
C ILE A 66 -6.44 17.62 1.03
N TYR A 67 -5.97 16.59 1.71
CA TYR A 67 -6.12 15.18 1.31
C TYR A 67 -7.44 14.56 1.80
N LEU A 68 -8.14 15.22 2.71
CA LEU A 68 -9.52 14.91 3.12
C LEU A 68 -10.57 15.66 2.28
N ASP A 69 -10.13 16.35 1.23
CA ASP A 69 -10.93 17.13 0.27
C ASP A 69 -11.73 18.30 0.86
N GLU A 70 -11.36 18.78 2.06
CA GLU A 70 -11.95 20.00 2.64
C GLU A 70 -11.44 21.27 1.91
N VAL A 71 -10.20 21.25 1.43
CA VAL A 71 -9.57 22.37 0.71
C VAL A 71 -8.71 21.89 -0.47
N LYS A 72 -8.49 22.75 -1.46
CA LYS A 72 -7.86 22.33 -2.72
C LYS A 72 -6.33 22.49 -2.77
N SER A 73 -5.73 23.36 -1.95
CA SER A 73 -4.30 23.69 -2.03
C SER A 73 -3.83 24.43 -0.79
N ASP A 74 -2.50 24.56 -0.59
CA ASP A 74 -1.89 25.32 0.51
C ASP A 74 -2.39 26.78 0.57
N ARG A 75 -2.57 27.44 -0.60
CA ARG A 75 -3.10 28.80 -0.65
C ARG A 75 -4.54 28.86 -0.14
N LYS A 76 -5.39 27.93 -0.60
CA LYS A 76 -6.78 27.83 -0.14
C LYS A 76 -6.88 27.36 1.31
N LEU A 77 -5.92 26.56 1.78
CA LEU A 77 -5.82 26.17 3.19
C LEU A 77 -5.52 27.39 4.08
N ALA A 78 -4.53 28.20 3.73
CA ALA A 78 -4.22 29.42 4.48
C ALA A 78 -5.41 30.40 4.51
N GLU A 79 -6.12 30.56 3.38
CA GLU A 79 -7.32 31.36 3.26
C GLU A 79 -8.46 30.78 4.14
N ALA A 80 -8.71 29.48 4.05
CA ALA A 80 -9.74 28.80 4.83
C ALA A 80 -9.48 28.91 6.34
N LEU A 81 -8.26 28.73 6.80
CA LEU A 81 -7.91 28.89 8.22
C LEU A 81 -8.12 30.33 8.72
N ARG A 82 -7.96 31.33 7.85
CA ARG A 82 -8.17 32.74 8.20
C ARG A 82 -9.65 33.09 8.36
N TYR A 83 -10.54 32.50 7.55
CA TYR A 83 -11.93 32.90 7.49
C TYR A 83 -12.93 31.86 8.00
N ASN A 84 -12.52 30.60 8.15
CA ASN A 84 -13.36 29.53 8.62
C ASN A 84 -12.98 29.11 10.04
N GLY A 85 -13.73 29.59 11.04
CA GLY A 85 -13.51 29.27 12.44
C GLY A 85 -13.58 27.77 12.74
N ARG A 86 -14.44 27.00 12.04
CA ARG A 86 -14.55 25.55 12.18
C ARG A 86 -13.20 24.86 11.87
N LEU A 87 -12.62 25.10 10.72
CA LEU A 87 -11.35 24.48 10.33
C LEU A 87 -10.19 24.95 11.20
N CYS A 88 -10.17 26.23 11.57
CA CYS A 88 -9.18 26.79 12.48
C CYS A 88 -9.22 26.08 13.85
N LEU A 89 -10.41 25.93 14.44
CA LEU A 89 -10.63 25.26 15.71
C LEU A 89 -10.24 23.78 15.66
N LEU A 90 -10.66 23.04 14.63
CA LEU A 90 -10.38 21.61 14.46
C LEU A 90 -8.88 21.32 14.32
N CYS A 91 -8.13 22.24 13.70
CA CYS A 91 -6.66 22.13 13.62
C CYS A 91 -5.95 22.59 14.90
N GLY A 92 -6.63 23.30 15.81
CA GLY A 92 -6.03 23.82 17.05
C GLY A 92 -5.27 25.12 16.87
N PHE A 93 -5.62 25.97 15.89
CA PHE A 93 -5.04 27.29 15.72
C PHE A 93 -5.83 28.37 16.49
N ASN A 94 -5.11 29.41 16.85
CA ASN A 94 -5.75 30.67 17.27
C ASN A 94 -6.27 31.40 16.04
N PHE A 95 -7.55 31.77 16.03
CA PHE A 95 -8.20 32.43 14.90
C PHE A 95 -7.58 33.77 14.51
N LEU A 96 -6.96 34.47 15.47
CA LEU A 96 -6.26 35.77 15.23
C LEU A 96 -4.84 35.56 14.64
N LYS A 97 -4.27 34.33 14.76
CA LYS A 97 -2.92 34.01 14.29
C LYS A 97 -2.92 32.69 13.53
N THR A 98 -3.16 32.77 12.23
CA THR A 98 -3.21 31.60 11.34
C THR A 98 -1.99 31.55 10.41
N PRO A 99 -1.53 30.33 10.03
CA PRO A 99 -0.37 30.17 9.17
C PRO A 99 -0.62 30.66 7.74
N SER A 100 0.43 31.17 7.11
CA SER A 100 0.45 31.49 5.67
C SER A 100 0.73 30.22 4.84
N ASN A 101 0.48 30.28 3.52
CA ASN A 101 0.82 29.18 2.61
C ASN A 101 2.31 28.82 2.64
N GLY A 102 3.20 29.81 2.76
CA GLY A 102 4.64 29.58 2.90
C GLY A 102 5.02 28.80 4.17
N THR A 103 4.25 28.97 5.25
CA THR A 103 4.45 28.22 6.50
C THR A 103 4.32 26.71 6.28
N PHE A 104 3.36 26.26 5.45
CA PHE A 104 3.17 24.84 5.16
C PHE A 104 4.30 24.26 4.30
N THR A 105 4.80 25.04 3.33
CA THR A 105 5.96 24.65 2.53
C THR A 105 7.20 24.50 3.43
N ASN A 106 7.48 25.54 4.24
CA ASN A 106 8.61 25.51 5.17
C ASN A 106 8.51 24.37 6.19
N PHE A 107 7.30 24.02 6.64
CA PHE A 107 7.07 22.89 7.53
C PHE A 107 7.45 21.57 6.86
N ARG A 108 7.01 21.32 5.63
CA ARG A 108 7.37 20.12 4.88
C ARG A 108 8.87 20.04 4.60
N ASP A 109 9.46 21.13 4.14
CA ASP A 109 10.89 21.17 3.80
C ASP A 109 11.77 20.98 5.05
N ARG A 110 11.33 21.47 6.21
CA ARG A 110 12.03 21.29 7.48
C ARG A 110 11.97 19.88 8.00
N LEU A 111 10.81 19.25 7.98
CA LEU A 111 10.64 17.89 8.49
C LEU A 111 11.29 16.85 7.56
N GLY A 112 11.21 17.05 6.25
CA GLY A 112 11.72 16.12 5.27
C GLY A 112 10.90 14.84 5.15
N ALA A 113 11.18 14.05 4.12
CA ALA A 113 10.39 12.86 3.78
C ALA A 113 10.41 11.78 4.88
N ASP A 114 11.54 11.59 5.55
CA ASP A 114 11.70 10.53 6.55
C ASP A 114 10.78 10.75 7.77
N THR A 115 10.63 12.01 8.22
CA THR A 115 9.71 12.32 9.33
C THR A 115 8.25 12.04 8.93
N PHE A 116 7.83 12.40 7.72
CA PHE A 116 6.49 12.07 7.24
C PHE A 116 6.27 10.57 7.07
N TYR A 117 7.30 9.82 6.67
CA TYR A 117 7.26 8.37 6.65
C TYR A 117 7.05 7.79 8.06
N ASP A 118 7.78 8.28 9.06
CA ASP A 118 7.61 7.84 10.45
C ASP A 118 6.23 8.22 11.02
N ILE A 119 5.70 9.39 10.65
CA ILE A 119 4.33 9.79 11.01
C ILE A 119 3.31 8.79 10.42
N LEU A 120 3.44 8.42 9.15
CA LEU A 120 2.58 7.42 8.51
C LEU A 120 2.61 6.09 9.26
N HIS A 121 3.80 5.58 9.59
CA HIS A 121 3.93 4.31 10.32
C HIS A 121 3.35 4.36 11.75
N ASN A 122 3.42 5.51 12.43
CA ASN A 122 2.74 5.68 13.72
C ASN A 122 1.19 5.64 13.59
N LEU A 123 0.64 6.20 12.51
CA LEU A 123 -0.79 6.11 12.24
C LEU A 123 -1.21 4.68 11.87
N ILE A 124 -0.40 3.96 11.08
CA ILE A 124 -0.61 2.54 10.78
C ILE A 124 -0.59 1.71 12.07
N ALA A 125 0.36 1.97 12.96
CA ALA A 125 0.44 1.27 14.25
C ALA A 125 -0.83 1.48 15.09
N GLN A 126 -1.43 2.68 15.09
CA GLN A 126 -2.74 2.91 15.74
C GLN A 126 -3.86 2.08 15.10
N ALA A 127 -3.89 1.97 13.76
CA ALA A 127 -4.86 1.12 13.06
C ALA A 127 -4.68 -0.38 13.41
N ILE A 128 -3.44 -0.83 13.64
CA ILE A 128 -3.13 -2.18 14.09
C ILE A 128 -3.63 -2.41 15.52
N VAL A 129 -3.32 -1.50 16.44
CA VAL A 129 -3.79 -1.56 17.85
C VAL A 129 -5.31 -1.61 17.93
N LEU A 130 -5.99 -0.84 17.09
CA LEU A 130 -7.46 -0.83 16.97
C LEU A 130 -8.03 -2.06 16.25
N LYS A 131 -7.18 -3.00 15.80
CA LYS A 131 -7.54 -4.23 15.05
C LYS A 131 -8.28 -3.95 13.74
N ILE A 132 -8.09 -2.77 13.15
CA ILE A 132 -8.56 -2.44 11.81
C ILE A 132 -7.68 -3.16 10.78
N ILE A 133 -6.37 -3.09 10.97
CA ILE A 133 -5.38 -3.92 10.26
C ILE A 133 -5.16 -5.18 11.10
N LYS A 134 -5.35 -6.34 10.48
CA LYS A 134 -5.22 -7.64 11.17
C LYS A 134 -4.06 -8.48 10.62
N GLY A 135 -3.54 -8.14 9.45
CA GLY A 135 -2.59 -8.99 8.74
C GLY A 135 -3.25 -10.24 8.14
N GLY A 136 -2.45 -11.29 7.97
CA GLY A 136 -2.85 -12.51 7.27
C GLY A 136 -2.62 -12.37 5.78
N ASP A 137 -3.65 -12.01 5.02
CA ASP A 137 -3.54 -11.84 3.58
C ASP A 137 -3.18 -10.39 3.21
N THR A 138 -2.21 -10.23 2.31
CA THR A 138 -1.77 -8.93 1.79
C THR A 138 -1.76 -8.91 0.26
N ALA A 139 -1.71 -7.72 -0.32
CA ALA A 139 -1.54 -7.54 -1.75
C ALA A 139 -0.45 -6.50 -2.03
N ILE A 140 0.37 -6.76 -3.07
CA ILE A 140 1.41 -5.85 -3.54
C ILE A 140 1.14 -5.47 -4.98
N ASP A 141 1.23 -4.19 -5.26
CA ASP A 141 1.17 -3.65 -6.63
C ASP A 141 1.83 -2.27 -6.69
N SER A 142 1.95 -1.72 -7.90
CA SER A 142 2.43 -0.38 -8.15
C SER A 142 1.43 0.47 -8.92
N THR A 143 1.50 1.78 -8.72
CA THR A 143 0.78 2.72 -9.56
C THR A 143 1.68 3.88 -9.97
N HIS A 144 1.42 4.44 -11.15
CA HIS A 144 2.14 5.64 -11.61
C HIS A 144 1.51 6.92 -11.06
N VAL A 145 2.36 7.91 -10.87
CA VAL A 145 2.03 9.28 -10.49
C VAL A 145 2.73 10.22 -11.47
N TRP A 146 1.98 11.11 -12.11
CA TRP A 146 2.52 12.04 -13.09
C TRP A 146 3.44 13.08 -12.46
N ALA A 147 4.55 13.41 -13.13
CA ALA A 147 5.35 14.54 -12.72
C ALA A 147 4.67 15.86 -13.06
N TYR A 148 4.78 16.83 -12.17
CA TYR A 148 4.39 18.22 -12.45
C TYR A 148 5.48 18.94 -13.28
N ALA A 149 5.72 18.41 -14.48
CA ALA A 149 6.77 18.86 -15.37
C ALA A 149 6.40 18.57 -16.84
N SER A 150 6.99 19.34 -17.76
CA SER A 150 6.87 19.04 -19.18
C SER A 150 7.54 17.71 -19.52
N LYS A 151 6.80 16.81 -20.13
CA LYS A 151 7.31 15.53 -20.59
C LYS A 151 8.27 15.63 -21.79
N PHE A 152 8.33 16.77 -22.46
CA PHE A 152 9.18 16.96 -23.64
C PHE A 152 10.58 17.46 -23.29
N GLY A 153 10.79 17.95 -22.06
CA GLY A 153 12.02 18.58 -21.64
C GLY A 153 12.31 19.92 -22.38
N TYR A 154 13.39 20.54 -22.01
CA TYR A 154 13.87 21.78 -22.61
C TYR A 154 15.17 21.53 -23.35
N LYS A 155 15.33 22.14 -24.54
CA LYS A 155 16.56 22.09 -25.31
C LYS A 155 17.62 22.92 -24.61
N THR A 156 18.80 22.33 -24.34
CA THR A 156 19.93 22.99 -23.65
C THR A 156 21.09 23.29 -24.59
N CYS A 157 21.04 22.81 -25.83
CA CYS A 157 22.07 23.00 -26.83
C CYS A 157 21.75 24.17 -27.78
N SER A 158 22.78 24.69 -28.45
CA SER A 158 22.68 25.72 -29.47
C SER A 158 22.40 25.21 -30.89
N CYS A 159 22.18 23.90 -31.06
CA CYS A 159 21.87 23.28 -32.35
C CYS A 159 20.60 23.89 -32.97
N LYS A 160 20.65 24.25 -34.26
CA LYS A 160 19.48 24.66 -35.02
C LYS A 160 18.70 23.41 -35.51
N GLY A 161 17.37 23.40 -35.29
CA GLY A 161 16.51 22.29 -35.74
C GLY A 161 16.45 21.08 -34.78
N LYS A 162 16.12 19.88 -35.28
CA LYS A 162 16.09 18.63 -34.52
C LYS A 162 17.50 18.17 -34.18
N CYS A 163 17.74 17.72 -32.97
CA CYS A 163 19.02 17.16 -32.53
C CYS A 163 18.79 16.11 -31.44
N ASP A 164 19.77 15.23 -31.26
CA ASP A 164 19.76 14.15 -30.24
C ASP A 164 20.47 14.57 -28.93
N CYS A 165 20.74 15.88 -28.78
CA CYS A 165 21.35 16.38 -27.54
C CYS A 165 20.44 16.15 -26.33
N PRO A 166 21.03 15.83 -25.16
CA PRO A 166 20.29 15.64 -23.93
C PRO A 166 19.37 16.85 -23.63
N LYS A 167 18.14 16.56 -23.21
CA LYS A 167 17.18 17.58 -22.79
C LYS A 167 17.22 17.74 -21.28
N SER A 168 17.02 18.97 -20.81
CA SER A 168 16.80 19.24 -19.40
C SER A 168 15.32 19.17 -19.06
N TYR A 169 14.97 18.63 -17.90
CA TYR A 169 13.62 18.58 -17.39
C TYR A 169 13.48 19.45 -16.15
N SER A 170 12.34 20.09 -15.97
CA SER A 170 12.06 20.91 -14.78
C SER A 170 11.87 20.07 -13.50
N ASP A 171 11.72 18.76 -13.64
CA ASP A 171 11.78 17.77 -12.57
C ASP A 171 12.84 16.74 -12.98
N THR A 172 14.03 16.82 -12.36
CA THR A 172 15.20 16.00 -12.68
C THR A 172 15.10 14.57 -12.15
N ASP A 173 14.27 14.34 -11.15
CA ASP A 173 14.08 13.05 -10.49
C ASP A 173 13.01 12.20 -11.18
N ALA A 174 12.11 12.85 -11.94
CA ALA A 174 11.09 12.16 -12.71
C ALA A 174 11.71 11.42 -13.89
N GLN A 175 11.20 10.22 -14.17
CA GLN A 175 11.68 9.38 -15.27
C GLN A 175 10.51 8.84 -16.11
N TRP A 176 10.82 8.49 -17.36
CA TRP A 176 9.88 7.80 -18.22
C TRP A 176 9.66 6.36 -17.75
N GLY A 177 8.40 6.01 -17.54
CA GLY A 177 7.95 4.66 -17.27
C GLY A 177 6.97 4.17 -18.32
N ALA A 178 6.77 2.86 -18.38
CA ALA A 178 5.79 2.21 -19.26
C ALA A 178 4.83 1.36 -18.45
N LYS A 179 3.52 1.51 -18.71
CA LYS A 179 2.49 0.60 -18.22
C LYS A 179 2.21 -0.50 -19.24
N SER A 180 2.31 -0.16 -20.52
CA SER A 180 2.23 -1.07 -21.66
C SER A 180 3.13 -0.55 -22.77
N LYS A 181 3.21 -1.28 -23.90
CA LYS A 181 3.95 -0.82 -25.09
C LYS A 181 3.45 0.55 -25.60
N ASP A 182 2.15 0.80 -25.46
CA ASP A 182 1.49 2.00 -26.00
C ASP A 182 1.17 3.05 -24.92
N TYR A 183 1.45 2.75 -23.64
CA TYR A 183 1.16 3.65 -22.54
C TYR A 183 2.43 4.00 -21.77
N LEU A 184 3.02 5.14 -22.15
CA LEU A 184 4.17 5.73 -21.49
C LEU A 184 3.74 6.88 -20.57
N PHE A 185 4.40 7.03 -19.45
CA PHE A 185 4.20 8.17 -18.54
C PHE A 185 5.55 8.74 -18.11
N PHE A 186 5.57 10.05 -17.83
CA PHE A 186 6.72 10.73 -17.25
C PHE A 186 6.40 11.09 -15.79
N GLY A 187 7.13 10.51 -14.84
CA GLY A 187 6.83 10.71 -13.42
C GLY A 187 7.47 9.70 -12.50
N TYR A 188 6.67 9.19 -11.58
CA TYR A 188 7.07 8.34 -10.46
C TYR A 188 6.19 7.11 -10.37
N LYS A 189 6.65 6.11 -9.61
CA LYS A 189 5.83 4.97 -9.19
C LYS A 189 5.69 4.94 -7.68
N VAL A 190 4.51 4.59 -7.23
CA VAL A 190 4.21 4.28 -5.82
C VAL A 190 3.94 2.80 -5.74
N HIS A 191 4.74 2.10 -4.95
CA HIS A 191 4.60 0.68 -4.68
C HIS A 191 4.03 0.52 -3.28
N LEU A 192 2.94 -0.22 -3.13
CA LEU A 192 2.28 -0.48 -1.85
C LEU A 192 2.21 -1.97 -1.56
N ILE A 193 2.32 -2.30 -0.29
CA ILE A 193 1.75 -3.52 0.27
C ILE A 193 0.60 -3.10 1.18
N VAL A 194 -0.57 -3.68 0.96
CA VAL A 194 -1.78 -3.39 1.73
C VAL A 194 -2.28 -4.64 2.45
N ASP A 195 -2.91 -4.46 3.60
CA ASP A 195 -3.74 -5.48 4.22
C ASP A 195 -4.99 -5.73 3.35
N ALA A 196 -5.18 -6.96 2.89
CA ALA A 196 -6.19 -7.27 1.89
C ALA A 196 -7.61 -7.00 2.38
N LYS A 197 -7.85 -7.09 3.68
CA LYS A 197 -9.17 -6.91 4.28
C LYS A 197 -9.53 -5.44 4.49
N SER A 198 -8.65 -4.68 5.13
CA SER A 198 -8.87 -3.25 5.42
C SER A 198 -8.55 -2.34 4.25
N GLN A 199 -7.74 -2.81 3.27
CA GLN A 199 -7.18 -2.04 2.15
C GLN A 199 -6.25 -0.90 2.60
N LEU A 200 -5.83 -0.91 3.87
CA LEU A 200 -4.90 0.08 4.39
C LEU A 200 -3.44 -0.29 4.06
N PRO A 201 -2.58 0.72 3.80
CA PRO A 201 -1.17 0.48 3.55
C PRO A 201 -0.48 -0.09 4.79
N LEU A 202 0.45 -1.02 4.57
CA LEU A 202 1.37 -1.54 5.58
C LEU A 202 2.78 -0.98 5.34
N GLU A 203 3.15 -0.77 4.06
CA GLU A 203 4.43 -0.20 3.66
C GLU A 203 4.29 0.47 2.30
N VAL A 204 5.15 1.45 2.04
CA VAL A 204 5.17 2.23 0.81
C VAL A 204 6.59 2.53 0.34
N ILE A 205 6.81 2.39 -0.97
CA ILE A 205 8.06 2.80 -1.62
C ILE A 205 7.71 3.72 -2.79
N VAL A 206 8.39 4.84 -2.90
CA VAL A 206 8.24 5.77 -4.03
C VAL A 206 9.53 5.78 -4.82
N THR A 207 9.43 5.53 -6.12
CA THR A 207 10.57 5.44 -7.05
C THR A 207 10.37 6.34 -8.27
N PRO A 208 11.44 6.67 -9.01
CA PRO A 208 11.28 7.20 -10.36
C PRO A 208 10.50 6.25 -11.26
N GLY A 209 9.85 6.80 -12.31
CA GLY A 209 8.93 6.05 -13.17
C GLY A 209 9.52 4.85 -13.93
N ASN A 210 10.84 4.86 -14.17
CA ASN A 210 11.54 3.77 -14.86
C ASN A 210 11.88 2.56 -13.98
N ALA A 211 11.65 2.65 -12.66
CA ALA A 211 11.94 1.53 -11.76
C ALA A 211 11.05 0.31 -12.08
N ALA A 212 11.66 -0.87 -12.07
CA ALA A 212 10.94 -2.12 -12.23
C ALA A 212 10.14 -2.46 -10.95
N ASP A 213 8.96 -3.08 -11.12
CA ASP A 213 8.07 -3.41 -10.01
C ASP A 213 8.55 -4.64 -9.24
N SER A 214 9.01 -5.67 -9.95
CA SER A 214 9.42 -6.95 -9.37
C SER A 214 10.43 -6.84 -8.21
N PRO A 215 11.52 -6.04 -8.31
CA PRO A 215 12.48 -5.89 -7.22
C PRO A 215 11.90 -5.22 -5.96
N GLN A 216 10.75 -4.53 -6.05
CA GLN A 216 10.17 -3.79 -4.93
C GLN A 216 9.42 -4.68 -3.95
N ALA A 217 9.05 -5.90 -4.32
CA ALA A 217 8.36 -6.83 -3.41
C ALA A 217 9.19 -7.16 -2.15
N LYS A 218 10.50 -7.39 -2.32
CA LYS A 218 11.40 -7.71 -1.22
C LYS A 218 11.53 -6.57 -0.19
N PRO A 219 11.87 -5.32 -0.58
CA PRO A 219 11.94 -4.22 0.37
C PRO A 219 10.59 -3.88 1.02
N LEU A 220 9.45 -4.03 0.31
CA LEU A 220 8.13 -3.85 0.90
C LEU A 220 7.87 -4.86 2.03
N LEU A 221 8.09 -6.15 1.79
CA LEU A 221 7.93 -7.18 2.83
C LEU A 221 8.89 -6.97 4.01
N LYS A 222 10.16 -6.61 3.75
CA LYS A 222 11.13 -6.28 4.80
C LYS A 222 10.70 -5.04 5.60
N GLY A 223 10.16 -4.04 4.93
CA GLY A 223 9.67 -2.82 5.57
C GLY A 223 8.57 -3.11 6.58
N VAL A 224 7.57 -3.92 6.19
CA VAL A 224 6.50 -4.34 7.11
C VAL A 224 7.09 -5.08 8.32
N GLN A 225 7.97 -6.07 8.11
CA GLN A 225 8.58 -6.83 9.20
C GLN A 225 9.41 -5.96 10.16
N LYS A 226 10.04 -4.89 9.64
CA LYS A 226 10.84 -3.96 10.43
C LYS A 226 9.97 -2.97 11.21
N LYS A 227 8.94 -2.41 10.57
CA LYS A 227 8.10 -1.33 11.14
C LYS A 227 6.93 -1.86 11.96
N HIS A 228 6.41 -3.02 11.60
CA HIS A 228 5.23 -3.63 12.20
C HIS A 228 5.45 -5.14 12.44
N PRO A 229 6.43 -5.52 13.28
CA PRO A 229 6.76 -6.93 13.54
C PRO A 229 5.60 -7.72 14.17
N GLU A 230 4.63 -7.03 14.76
CA GLU A 230 3.40 -7.61 15.30
C GLU A 230 2.42 -8.08 14.22
N VAL A 231 2.55 -7.58 12.98
CA VAL A 231 1.69 -7.98 11.85
C VAL A 231 2.23 -9.24 11.20
N LYS A 232 1.54 -10.36 11.45
CA LYS A 232 1.86 -11.60 10.78
C LYS A 232 1.25 -11.60 9.38
N ILE A 233 2.09 -11.80 8.36
CA ILE A 233 1.66 -11.99 6.97
C ILE A 233 1.69 -13.48 6.64
N ASP A 234 0.56 -14.06 6.26
CA ASP A 234 0.46 -15.45 5.85
C ASP A 234 0.63 -15.59 4.32
N THR A 235 -0.04 -14.72 3.55
CA THR A 235 0.06 -14.70 2.08
C THR A 235 0.26 -13.28 1.54
N SER A 236 0.88 -13.19 0.36
CA SER A 236 1.00 -11.92 -0.37
C SER A 236 0.68 -12.13 -1.85
N ALA A 237 -0.41 -11.53 -2.31
CA ALA A 237 -0.88 -11.62 -3.69
C ALA A 237 -0.21 -10.53 -4.56
N MET A 238 0.28 -10.93 -5.74
CA MET A 238 0.99 -10.06 -6.68
C MET A 238 0.62 -10.41 -8.11
N ASP A 239 0.77 -9.47 -9.01
CA ASP A 239 0.55 -9.72 -10.44
C ASP A 239 1.73 -10.49 -11.08
N SER A 240 1.60 -10.83 -12.36
CA SER A 240 2.63 -11.58 -13.10
C SER A 240 3.93 -10.80 -13.35
N ALA A 241 3.97 -9.50 -13.13
CA ALA A 241 5.20 -8.72 -13.22
C ALA A 241 6.19 -9.07 -12.08
N TYR A 242 5.67 -9.56 -10.97
CA TYR A 242 6.46 -10.00 -9.81
C TYR A 242 6.94 -11.45 -9.89
N ASP A 243 6.58 -12.21 -10.94
CA ASP A 243 6.90 -13.63 -11.12
C ASP A 243 8.39 -13.86 -11.40
N SER A 244 9.20 -13.87 -10.35
CA SER A 244 10.64 -14.10 -10.39
C SER A 244 11.10 -15.10 -9.33
N HIS A 245 12.11 -15.91 -9.64
CA HIS A 245 12.69 -16.88 -8.68
C HIS A 245 13.13 -16.21 -7.38
N GLU A 246 13.67 -15.00 -7.45
CA GLU A 246 14.13 -14.26 -6.28
C GLU A 246 12.99 -13.88 -5.34
N ASN A 247 11.86 -13.37 -5.88
CA ASN A 247 10.70 -13.02 -5.08
C ASN A 247 10.11 -14.25 -4.36
N TYR A 248 9.99 -15.39 -5.05
CA TYR A 248 9.53 -16.62 -4.42
C TYR A 248 10.46 -17.09 -3.31
N ARG A 249 11.77 -17.15 -3.59
CA ARG A 249 12.76 -17.58 -2.62
C ARG A 249 12.74 -16.68 -1.39
N PHE A 250 12.83 -15.38 -1.59
CA PHE A 250 12.81 -14.41 -0.50
C PHE A 250 11.52 -14.52 0.34
N ALA A 251 10.34 -14.52 -0.29
CA ALA A 251 9.07 -14.59 0.42
C ALA A 251 8.98 -15.85 1.27
N ILE A 252 9.36 -17.02 0.72
CA ILE A 252 9.22 -18.33 1.40
C ILE A 252 10.32 -18.55 2.43
N GLU A 253 11.59 -18.30 2.08
CA GLU A 253 12.73 -18.67 2.92
C GLU A 253 13.08 -17.62 3.97
N GLU A 254 13.01 -16.34 3.61
CA GLU A 254 13.38 -15.25 4.51
C GLU A 254 12.14 -14.64 5.20
N ALA A 255 11.17 -14.16 4.42
CA ALA A 255 9.99 -13.48 4.96
C ALA A 255 8.97 -14.43 5.60
N LYS A 256 9.00 -15.74 5.31
CA LYS A 256 8.03 -16.76 5.79
C LYS A 256 6.59 -16.49 5.33
N VAL A 257 6.42 -15.88 4.17
CA VAL A 257 5.15 -15.52 3.53
C VAL A 257 4.93 -16.43 2.34
N ALA A 258 3.71 -16.92 2.12
CA ALA A 258 3.33 -17.65 0.93
C ALA A 258 3.04 -16.68 -0.24
N PRO A 259 3.89 -16.58 -1.27
CA PRO A 259 3.64 -15.71 -2.40
C PRO A 259 2.56 -16.30 -3.32
N ILE A 260 1.57 -15.50 -3.66
CA ILE A 260 0.47 -15.83 -4.55
C ILE A 260 0.62 -14.99 -5.82
N ILE A 261 1.46 -15.46 -6.73
CA ILE A 261 1.85 -14.70 -7.94
C ILE A 261 1.33 -15.41 -9.19
N ALA A 262 0.69 -14.66 -10.10
CA ALA A 262 0.30 -15.19 -11.40
C ALA A 262 1.54 -15.55 -12.22
N LEU A 263 1.48 -16.69 -12.91
CA LEU A 263 2.59 -17.14 -13.75
C LEU A 263 2.79 -16.19 -14.94
N ASN A 264 4.02 -15.76 -15.16
CA ASN A 264 4.39 -15.00 -16.35
C ASN A 264 4.91 -15.96 -17.43
N PRO A 265 4.21 -16.12 -18.57
CA PRO A 265 4.65 -17.03 -19.63
C PRO A 265 6.01 -16.67 -20.23
N ARG A 266 6.40 -15.39 -20.20
CA ARG A 266 7.70 -14.92 -20.73
C ARG A 266 8.90 -15.45 -19.93
N GLY A 267 8.70 -15.82 -18.67
CA GLY A 267 9.74 -16.40 -17.81
C GLY A 267 10.06 -17.87 -18.09
N GLY A 268 9.55 -18.43 -19.21
CA GLY A 268 9.65 -19.85 -19.53
C GLY A 268 8.77 -20.72 -18.63
N VAL A 269 8.23 -21.77 -19.20
CA VAL A 269 7.54 -22.85 -18.48
C VAL A 269 8.32 -24.10 -18.80
N ASP A 270 9.42 -24.34 -18.07
CA ASP A 270 10.13 -25.59 -18.18
C ASP A 270 9.19 -26.72 -17.79
N ALA A 271 9.20 -27.81 -18.58
CA ALA A 271 8.47 -28.99 -18.22
C ALA A 271 8.87 -29.41 -16.80
N ILE A 272 7.91 -29.47 -15.90
CA ILE A 272 8.17 -30.05 -14.58
C ILE A 272 8.35 -31.54 -14.80
N SER A 273 9.59 -31.97 -15.06
CA SER A 273 9.94 -33.35 -15.37
C SER A 273 9.77 -34.29 -14.17
N GLU A 274 9.34 -33.80 -13.02
CA GLU A 274 9.07 -34.59 -11.85
C GLU A 274 7.78 -35.41 -12.00
N GLY A 275 7.93 -36.69 -12.26
CA GLY A 275 6.83 -37.65 -12.16
C GLY A 275 5.78 -37.54 -13.26
N SER A 276 6.10 -37.10 -14.45
CA SER A 276 5.18 -37.01 -15.59
C SER A 276 4.02 -35.99 -15.40
N LEU A 277 4.28 -34.91 -14.71
CA LEU A 277 3.39 -33.73 -14.63
C LEU A 277 3.89 -32.62 -15.55
N PHE A 278 2.95 -31.94 -16.15
CA PHE A 278 3.19 -30.78 -16.99
C PHE A 278 2.48 -29.55 -16.41
N LEU A 279 3.10 -28.39 -16.51
CA LEU A 279 2.49 -27.15 -16.12
C LEU A 279 1.78 -26.52 -17.33
N SER A 280 0.50 -26.23 -17.22
CA SER A 280 -0.23 -25.49 -18.25
C SER A 280 0.17 -24.02 -18.23
N GLN A 281 -0.08 -23.28 -19.32
CA GLN A 281 0.13 -21.83 -19.39
C GLN A 281 -0.61 -21.05 -18.27
N LYS A 282 -1.71 -21.62 -17.75
CA LYS A 282 -2.49 -21.06 -16.63
C LYS A 282 -1.94 -21.47 -15.24
N GLY A 283 -0.81 -22.19 -15.19
CA GLY A 283 -0.22 -22.64 -13.94
C GLY A 283 -0.87 -23.84 -13.27
N SER A 284 -1.79 -24.55 -13.95
CA SER A 284 -2.36 -25.80 -13.45
C SER A 284 -1.49 -26.99 -13.83
N TYR A 285 -1.42 -28.02 -12.97
CA TYR A 285 -0.69 -29.25 -13.26
C TYR A 285 -1.57 -30.23 -14.00
N THR A 286 -1.05 -30.80 -15.09
CA THR A 286 -1.71 -31.82 -15.90
C THR A 286 -0.87 -33.07 -15.98
N CYS A 287 -1.50 -34.24 -16.07
CA CYS A 287 -0.81 -35.48 -16.32
C CYS A 287 -0.46 -35.63 -17.82
N ILE A 288 0.25 -36.71 -18.19
CA ILE A 288 0.67 -36.99 -19.56
C ILE A 288 -0.48 -37.04 -20.58
N THR A 289 -1.70 -37.30 -20.14
CA THR A 289 -2.90 -37.32 -20.99
C THR A 289 -3.61 -35.96 -21.04
N GLY A 290 -3.01 -34.89 -20.49
CA GLY A 290 -3.53 -33.54 -20.50
C GLY A 290 -4.61 -33.22 -19.45
N PHE A 291 -5.05 -34.21 -18.65
CA PHE A 291 -6.06 -33.94 -17.62
C PHE A 291 -5.46 -33.27 -16.40
N LYS A 292 -6.15 -32.25 -15.87
CA LYS A 292 -5.77 -31.51 -14.66
C LYS A 292 -5.79 -32.45 -13.45
N VAL A 293 -4.62 -32.62 -12.79
CA VAL A 293 -4.53 -33.45 -11.59
C VAL A 293 -5.14 -32.74 -10.38
N VAL A 294 -5.62 -33.51 -9.41
CA VAL A 294 -6.31 -32.98 -8.23
C VAL A 294 -5.33 -32.87 -7.08
N TYR A 295 -5.19 -31.68 -6.53
CA TYR A 295 -4.40 -31.46 -5.30
C TYR A 295 -5.03 -32.24 -4.13
N TRP A 296 -4.20 -33.00 -3.42
CA TRP A 296 -4.64 -33.90 -2.35
C TRP A 296 -4.10 -33.53 -0.98
N GLY A 297 -3.22 -32.54 -0.89
CA GLY A 297 -2.66 -32.07 0.36
C GLY A 297 -1.14 -31.99 0.34
N LYS A 298 -0.56 -31.63 1.47
CA LYS A 298 0.88 -31.51 1.71
C LYS A 298 1.34 -32.62 2.65
N GLU A 299 2.41 -33.30 2.30
CA GLU A 299 3.08 -34.28 3.15
C GLU A 299 4.18 -33.57 3.94
N GLU A 300 3.87 -33.18 5.19
CA GLU A 300 4.74 -32.31 5.99
C GLU A 300 6.12 -32.95 6.24
N LYS A 301 6.18 -34.22 6.60
CA LYS A 301 7.44 -34.93 6.89
C LYS A 301 8.44 -34.87 5.73
N ARG A 302 7.97 -34.87 4.48
CA ARG A 302 8.81 -34.83 3.28
C ARG A 302 8.77 -33.50 2.55
N GLY A 303 8.02 -32.52 3.04
CA GLY A 303 7.91 -31.18 2.46
C GLY A 303 7.45 -31.17 1.02
N ARG A 304 6.54 -32.09 0.61
CA ARG A 304 6.09 -32.25 -0.76
C ARG A 304 4.57 -32.13 -0.90
N LEU A 305 4.15 -31.65 -2.06
CA LEU A 305 2.75 -31.56 -2.42
C LEU A 305 2.30 -32.84 -3.10
N LYS A 306 1.14 -33.37 -2.72
CA LYS A 306 0.56 -34.59 -3.25
C LYS A 306 -0.60 -34.28 -4.19
N PHE A 307 -0.59 -34.89 -5.36
CA PHE A 307 -1.67 -34.81 -6.35
C PHE A 307 -2.15 -36.21 -6.71
N ARG A 308 -3.42 -36.32 -7.12
CA ARG A 308 -4.04 -37.58 -7.53
C ARG A 308 -4.62 -37.50 -8.93
N CYS A 309 -4.70 -38.67 -9.55
CA CYS A 309 -5.34 -38.89 -10.85
C CYS A 309 -6.83 -38.45 -10.80
N PRO A 310 -7.29 -37.56 -11.71
CA PRO A 310 -8.67 -37.10 -11.71
C PRO A 310 -9.67 -38.17 -12.11
N ALA A 311 -9.28 -39.12 -12.96
CA ALA A 311 -10.17 -40.20 -13.41
C ALA A 311 -10.65 -41.14 -12.30
N VAL A 312 -9.80 -41.38 -11.30
CA VAL A 312 -10.19 -42.19 -10.14
C VAL A 312 -11.18 -41.49 -9.22
N LEU A 313 -11.17 -40.14 -9.29
CA LEU A 313 -12.06 -39.30 -8.51
C LEU A 313 -13.35 -38.91 -9.29
N GLY A 314 -13.59 -39.57 -10.43
CA GLY A 314 -14.77 -39.27 -11.27
C GLY A 314 -14.76 -37.90 -11.97
N LYS A 315 -13.60 -37.21 -11.99
CA LYS A 315 -13.50 -35.83 -12.53
C LYS A 315 -13.16 -35.79 -14.03
N CYS A 316 -12.83 -36.92 -14.64
CA CYS A 316 -12.66 -37.07 -16.09
C CYS A 316 -12.80 -38.53 -16.51
N GLN A 317 -13.09 -38.75 -17.79
CA GLN A 317 -13.03 -40.07 -18.44
C GLN A 317 -11.66 -40.18 -19.11
N CYS A 318 -10.83 -41.10 -18.62
CA CYS A 318 -9.49 -41.35 -19.13
C CYS A 318 -9.39 -42.78 -19.66
N LEU A 319 -9.19 -42.93 -20.97
CA LEU A 319 -9.05 -44.25 -21.66
C LEU A 319 -7.82 -45.03 -21.16
N PHE A 320 -6.81 -44.32 -20.67
CA PHE A 320 -5.56 -44.93 -20.19
C PHE A 320 -5.57 -45.24 -18.69
N ARG A 321 -6.72 -45.17 -18.01
CA ARG A 321 -6.79 -45.37 -16.56
C ARG A 321 -6.21 -46.67 -16.09
N SER A 322 -6.57 -47.77 -16.75
CA SER A 322 -6.16 -49.14 -16.40
C SER A 322 -4.69 -49.39 -16.68
N THR A 323 -4.16 -48.85 -17.78
CA THR A 323 -2.75 -49.01 -18.19
C THR A 323 -1.81 -48.07 -17.45
N CYS A 324 -2.28 -46.87 -17.07
CA CYS A 324 -1.48 -45.85 -16.38
C CYS A 324 -1.14 -46.21 -14.95
N SER A 325 -2.03 -46.94 -14.23
CA SER A 325 -1.79 -47.35 -12.86
C SER A 325 -2.71 -48.52 -12.45
N LYS A 326 -2.11 -49.60 -11.95
CA LYS A 326 -2.83 -50.76 -11.38
C LYS A 326 -3.46 -50.46 -9.99
N SER A 327 -3.09 -49.34 -9.36
CA SER A 327 -3.60 -48.95 -8.05
C SER A 327 -5.06 -48.53 -8.11
N LYS A 328 -5.87 -49.06 -7.16
CA LYS A 328 -7.26 -48.59 -6.96
C LYS A 328 -7.37 -47.08 -6.70
N TYR A 329 -6.31 -46.47 -6.19
CA TYR A 329 -6.23 -45.02 -5.93
C TYR A 329 -5.74 -44.21 -7.14
N GLY A 330 -5.41 -44.86 -8.26
CA GLY A 330 -4.83 -44.26 -9.44
C GLY A 330 -3.40 -43.77 -9.23
N ARG A 331 -2.85 -43.10 -10.24
CA ARG A 331 -1.51 -42.55 -10.16
C ARG A 331 -1.46 -41.38 -9.20
N THR A 332 -0.47 -41.37 -8.32
CA THR A 332 -0.18 -40.29 -7.38
C THR A 332 1.09 -39.61 -7.82
N PHE A 333 1.08 -38.28 -7.76
CA PHE A 333 2.21 -37.44 -8.15
C PHE A 333 2.66 -36.62 -6.94
N TYR A 334 3.96 -36.34 -6.86
CA TYR A 334 4.54 -35.54 -5.80
C TYR A 334 5.39 -34.47 -6.40
N LEU A 335 5.21 -33.22 -5.93
CA LEU A 335 6.02 -32.06 -6.30
C LEU A 335 6.72 -31.50 -5.07
N HIS A 336 7.97 -31.12 -5.24
CA HIS A 336 8.81 -30.54 -4.18
C HIS A 336 8.97 -29.04 -4.38
N PRO A 337 8.29 -28.16 -3.61
CA PRO A 337 8.41 -26.72 -3.75
C PRO A 337 9.85 -26.21 -3.70
N LYS A 338 10.69 -26.77 -2.82
CA LYS A 338 12.10 -26.38 -2.67
C LYS A 338 12.95 -26.55 -3.95
N ARG A 339 12.53 -27.38 -4.89
CA ARG A 339 13.26 -27.54 -6.17
C ARG A 339 13.00 -26.41 -7.13
N ASN A 340 11.78 -25.88 -7.14
CA ASN A 340 11.41 -24.72 -7.93
C ASN A 340 10.18 -24.03 -7.34
N TYR A 341 10.39 -23.04 -6.46
CA TYR A 341 9.30 -22.30 -5.82
C TYR A 341 8.41 -21.56 -6.82
N ARG A 342 8.99 -21.05 -7.91
CA ARG A 342 8.25 -20.31 -8.94
C ARG A 342 7.22 -21.20 -9.64
N LEU A 343 7.59 -22.40 -10.01
CA LEU A 343 6.71 -23.31 -10.73
C LEU A 343 5.80 -24.10 -9.80
N VAL A 344 6.26 -24.47 -8.62
CA VAL A 344 5.51 -25.35 -7.70
C VAL A 344 4.78 -24.59 -6.60
N GLY A 345 5.26 -23.45 -6.13
CA GLY A 345 4.59 -22.67 -5.09
C GLY A 345 4.30 -23.45 -3.78
N THR A 346 4.06 -22.74 -2.69
CA THR A 346 3.63 -23.36 -1.41
C THR A 346 2.14 -23.68 -1.40
N ILE A 347 1.34 -22.86 -2.07
CA ILE A 347 -0.07 -23.07 -2.36
C ILE A 347 -0.17 -23.30 -3.88
N PRO A 348 -0.62 -24.49 -4.32
CA PRO A 348 -0.60 -24.85 -5.73
C PRO A 348 -1.58 -24.00 -6.56
N ARG A 349 -1.09 -23.43 -7.66
CA ARG A 349 -1.95 -22.74 -8.64
C ARG A 349 -3.04 -23.67 -9.15
N GLY A 350 -4.19 -23.09 -9.51
CA GLY A 350 -5.34 -23.83 -10.00
C GLY A 350 -6.13 -24.58 -8.92
N THR A 351 -5.81 -24.40 -7.63
CA THR A 351 -6.68 -24.78 -6.51
C THR A 351 -7.64 -23.66 -6.16
N SER A 352 -8.78 -23.97 -5.55
CA SER A 352 -9.74 -22.97 -5.05
C SER A 352 -9.11 -22.04 -4.02
N LEU A 353 -8.28 -22.57 -3.12
CA LEU A 353 -7.55 -21.77 -2.13
C LEU A 353 -6.60 -20.77 -2.79
N TRP A 354 -5.86 -21.20 -3.81
CA TRP A 354 -4.98 -20.27 -4.53
C TRP A 354 -5.78 -19.15 -5.21
N GLN A 355 -6.91 -19.50 -5.83
CA GLN A 355 -7.78 -18.52 -6.49
C GLN A 355 -8.35 -17.53 -5.50
N GLU A 356 -8.88 -17.99 -4.37
CA GLU A 356 -9.38 -17.16 -3.28
C GLU A 356 -8.32 -16.14 -2.81
N LYS A 357 -7.09 -16.61 -2.57
CA LYS A 357 -5.99 -15.73 -2.14
C LYS A 357 -5.57 -14.76 -3.25
N TYR A 358 -5.58 -15.20 -4.50
CA TYR A 358 -5.22 -14.36 -5.64
C TYR A 358 -6.27 -13.26 -5.91
N ASP A 359 -7.55 -13.55 -5.72
CA ASP A 359 -8.63 -12.57 -5.86
C ASP A 359 -8.47 -11.42 -4.85
N GLY A 360 -7.82 -11.68 -3.70
CA GLY A 360 -7.41 -10.68 -2.72
C GLY A 360 -6.48 -9.59 -3.30
N ARG A 361 -5.80 -9.85 -4.44
CA ARG A 361 -4.96 -8.85 -5.13
C ARG A 361 -5.72 -7.57 -5.49
N THR A 362 -7.01 -7.68 -5.80
CA THR A 362 -7.84 -6.50 -6.10
C THR A 362 -7.94 -5.48 -4.96
N SER A 363 -7.54 -5.85 -3.74
CA SER A 363 -7.54 -4.94 -2.59
C SER A 363 -6.59 -3.76 -2.78
N VAL A 364 -5.40 -3.98 -3.35
CA VAL A 364 -4.45 -2.89 -3.61
C VAL A 364 -4.93 -1.99 -4.75
N GLU A 365 -5.63 -2.53 -5.74
CA GLU A 365 -6.25 -1.74 -6.81
C GLU A 365 -7.35 -0.81 -6.25
N ARG A 366 -8.17 -1.32 -5.31
CA ARG A 366 -9.17 -0.52 -4.60
C ARG A 366 -8.54 0.56 -3.72
N ALA A 367 -7.44 0.24 -3.01
CA ALA A 367 -6.68 1.21 -2.25
C ALA A 367 -6.19 2.35 -3.15
N TYR A 368 -5.58 2.04 -4.30
CA TYR A 368 -5.16 3.07 -5.26
C TYR A 368 -6.32 3.87 -5.85
N SER A 369 -7.47 3.25 -6.08
CA SER A 369 -8.65 3.95 -6.56
C SER A 369 -9.13 4.98 -5.54
N GLU A 370 -9.17 4.63 -4.25
CA GLU A 370 -9.50 5.55 -3.16
C GLU A 370 -8.46 6.68 -3.05
N GLU A 371 -7.16 6.36 -3.09
CA GLU A 371 -6.08 7.32 -3.03
C GLU A 371 -6.11 8.34 -4.18
N LYS A 372 -6.34 7.88 -5.40
CA LYS A 372 -6.41 8.76 -6.57
C LYS A 372 -7.68 9.59 -6.62
N GLY A 373 -8.81 9.00 -6.23
CA GLY A 373 -10.12 9.65 -6.26
C GLY A 373 -10.34 10.60 -5.09
N SER A 374 -10.05 10.15 -3.86
CA SER A 374 -10.41 10.88 -2.62
C SER A 374 -9.23 11.59 -1.97
N HIS A 375 -7.99 11.13 -2.18
CA HIS A 375 -6.81 11.63 -1.48
C HIS A 375 -5.77 12.29 -2.41
N LYS A 376 -6.18 12.64 -3.63
CA LYS A 376 -5.41 13.44 -4.62
C LYS A 376 -4.07 12.84 -5.07
N LEU A 377 -3.87 11.53 -4.95
CA LEU A 377 -2.62 10.89 -5.33
C LEU A 377 -2.28 11.04 -6.84
N ALA A 378 -3.29 11.28 -7.70
CA ALA A 378 -3.10 11.29 -9.16
C ALA A 378 -2.23 12.44 -9.68
N ASP A 379 -2.43 13.66 -9.16
CA ASP A 379 -1.89 14.90 -9.74
C ASP A 379 -1.13 15.75 -8.71
N PRO A 380 0.07 15.35 -8.28
CA PRO A 380 0.89 16.16 -7.40
C PRO A 380 1.33 17.44 -8.10
N ARG A 381 1.25 18.57 -7.40
CA ARG A 381 1.75 19.87 -7.89
C ARG A 381 3.10 20.23 -7.27
N VAL A 382 3.94 19.21 -7.06
CA VAL A 382 5.28 19.34 -6.49
C VAL A 382 6.28 18.64 -7.40
N ARG A 383 7.56 19.01 -7.31
CA ARG A 383 8.66 18.45 -8.11
C ARG A 383 9.74 17.90 -7.20
N GLY A 384 10.43 16.88 -7.68
CA GLY A 384 11.51 16.20 -6.97
C GLY A 384 11.04 15.06 -6.07
N LEU A 385 11.80 13.96 -6.05
CA LEU A 385 11.43 12.71 -5.37
C LEU A 385 11.11 12.91 -3.88
N ALA A 386 11.87 13.76 -3.18
CA ALA A 386 11.64 14.01 -1.76
C ALA A 386 10.25 14.64 -1.50
N LYS A 387 9.85 15.62 -2.31
CA LYS A 387 8.54 16.27 -2.18
C LYS A 387 7.40 15.35 -2.61
N ILE A 388 7.62 14.52 -3.63
CA ILE A 388 6.66 13.49 -4.05
C ILE A 388 6.46 12.46 -2.93
N LYS A 389 7.51 12.01 -2.25
CA LYS A 389 7.40 11.12 -1.08
C LYS A 389 6.50 11.74 0.00
N ILE A 390 6.75 13.00 0.37
CA ILE A 390 5.91 13.71 1.37
C ILE A 390 4.45 13.77 0.91
N TYR A 391 4.23 14.08 -0.37
CA TYR A 391 2.89 14.14 -0.96
C TYR A 391 2.17 12.79 -0.84
N VAL A 392 2.84 11.70 -1.20
CA VAL A 392 2.31 10.33 -1.10
C VAL A 392 2.01 9.98 0.37
N TYR A 393 2.94 10.25 1.28
CA TYR A 393 2.76 9.93 2.70
C TYR A 393 1.58 10.70 3.32
N LEU A 394 1.37 11.96 2.95
CA LEU A 394 0.21 12.74 3.41
C LEU A 394 -1.11 12.16 2.88
N ALA A 395 -1.15 11.71 1.62
CA ALA A 395 -2.32 11.05 1.05
C ALA A 395 -2.65 9.77 1.83
N LEU A 396 -1.65 8.89 2.02
CA LEU A 396 -1.83 7.65 2.79
C LEU A 396 -2.19 7.92 4.26
N CYS A 397 -1.63 8.95 4.90
CA CYS A 397 -2.05 9.37 6.24
C CYS A 397 -3.53 9.72 6.28
N ALA A 398 -4.04 10.47 5.29
CA ALA A 398 -5.45 10.82 5.21
C ALA A 398 -6.36 9.59 5.07
N GLN A 399 -5.96 8.61 4.26
CA GLN A 399 -6.68 7.33 4.15
C GLN A 399 -6.74 6.60 5.50
N VAL A 400 -5.59 6.46 6.16
CA VAL A 400 -5.50 5.74 7.44
C VAL A 400 -6.37 6.39 8.51
N ILE A 401 -6.25 7.72 8.71
CA ILE A 401 -7.04 8.41 9.73
C ILE A 401 -8.54 8.41 9.44
N LYS A 402 -8.92 8.54 8.17
CA LYS A 402 -10.33 8.45 7.74
C LYS A 402 -10.90 7.06 8.06
N ARG A 403 -10.14 5.99 7.79
CA ARG A 403 -10.56 4.62 8.10
C ARG A 403 -10.66 4.38 9.61
N ILE A 404 -9.72 4.92 10.40
CA ILE A 404 -9.79 4.87 11.87
C ILE A 404 -11.05 5.58 12.37
N GLY A 405 -11.30 6.81 11.90
CA GLY A 405 -12.50 7.57 12.28
C GLY A 405 -13.79 6.84 11.94
N THR A 406 -13.89 6.28 10.72
CA THR A 406 -15.06 5.47 10.30
C THR A 406 -15.27 4.25 11.21
N ALA A 407 -14.20 3.50 11.49
CA ALA A 407 -14.28 2.30 12.33
C ALA A 407 -14.72 2.61 13.77
N ILE A 408 -14.30 3.76 14.30
CA ILE A 408 -14.74 4.22 15.63
C ILE A 408 -16.22 4.62 15.59
N MET A 409 -16.67 5.35 14.57
CA MET A 409 -18.07 5.69 14.39
C MET A 409 -18.97 4.44 14.31
N GLU A 410 -18.56 3.44 13.51
CA GLU A 410 -19.32 2.21 13.36
C GLU A 410 -19.51 1.46 14.69
N LYS A 411 -18.50 1.45 15.54
CA LYS A 411 -18.58 0.87 16.89
C LYS A 411 -19.54 1.64 17.80
N PHE A 412 -19.63 2.96 17.67
CA PHE A 412 -20.59 3.76 18.42
C PHE A 412 -22.04 3.56 17.95
N ILE A 413 -22.24 3.40 16.63
CA ILE A 413 -23.56 3.23 16.03
C ILE A 413 -24.07 1.78 16.21
N ARG A 414 -23.16 0.80 16.19
CA ARG A 414 -23.46 -0.62 16.38
C ARG A 414 -22.55 -1.18 17.49
N PRO A 415 -22.88 -0.92 18.77
CA PRO A 415 -22.15 -1.57 19.85
C PRO A 415 -22.29 -3.08 19.69
N GLU A 416 -21.18 -3.82 19.79
CA GLU A 416 -21.24 -5.29 19.84
C GLU A 416 -22.23 -5.67 20.96
N PRO A 417 -23.14 -6.64 20.73
CA PRO A 417 -24.02 -7.09 21.78
C PRO A 417 -23.17 -7.57 22.95
N MET A 418 -23.37 -6.99 24.12
CA MET A 418 -22.75 -7.49 25.34
C MET A 418 -23.21 -8.94 25.52
N LEU A 419 -22.29 -9.88 25.28
CA LEU A 419 -22.47 -11.27 25.66
C LEU A 419 -22.52 -11.29 27.19
N TYR A 420 -23.71 -11.17 27.76
CA TYR A 420 -23.90 -11.52 29.16
C TYR A 420 -23.54 -13.00 29.30
N PRO A 421 -22.65 -13.38 30.21
CA PRO A 421 -22.44 -14.79 30.51
C PRO A 421 -23.77 -15.35 30.97
N LEU A 422 -24.30 -16.31 30.23
CA LEU A 422 -25.45 -17.11 30.69
C LEU A 422 -25.04 -17.68 32.05
N ARG A 423 -25.71 -17.21 33.11
CA ARG A 423 -25.60 -17.82 34.43
C ARG A 423 -26.09 -19.26 34.28
N ALA A 424 -25.20 -20.20 34.53
CA ALA A 424 -25.52 -21.61 34.70
C ALA A 424 -26.37 -21.85 35.94
#